data_ed3914558dcb623a79d5bb6b686c9b48
#
_entry.id   ed3914558dcb623a79d5bb6b686c9b48
#
_cell.length_a   1.000
_cell.length_b   1.000
_cell.length_c   1.000
_cell.angle_alpha   90.00
_cell.angle_beta   90.00
_cell.angle_gamma   90.00
#
_symmetry.space_group_name_H-M   'P 1'
#
loop_
_entity.id
_entity.type
_entity.pdbx_description
1 polymer ?
#
loop_
_entity_poly.entity_id
_entity_poly.type
_entity_poly.pdbx_seq_one_letter_code
_entity_poly.pdbx_strand_id
1 'polypeptide(L)'
;MLVWSGLEGHPGVAKFIGFCADFEHAEAWLISPWEPYGNVSEFIRGRKLEVPEKLSLVYDTVDALTFLHQLNPPVCHGDIKSANVLVNDNYRAVFCDFGLARLYEDSGFGRLETSTGFKGSIRWCSPELINGQPRTSSSDVYAWAWLVWEIMTGELPYQGTSADYAIMLKIFEGPRPHIDGEFRLGDCLQVWELMTRCWEATPEERPTSDMCRTAITFLVCLC
;
A
#
# COMPACT_ATOMS: atom_id res chain seq x y z
N MET A 1 12.69 11.68 4.31
CA MET A 1 12.91 11.97 5.73
C MET A 1 12.06 13.13 6.22
N LEU A 2 12.08 14.30 5.58
CA LEU A 2 11.28 15.47 5.99
C LEU A 2 9.77 15.21 6.05
N VAL A 3 9.22 14.44 5.12
CA VAL A 3 7.78 14.11 5.13
C VAL A 3 7.43 13.28 6.37
N TRP A 4 8.15 12.18 6.63
CA TRP A 4 7.84 11.26 7.73
C TRP A 4 7.89 11.94 9.12
N SER A 5 8.86 12.81 9.36
CA SER A 5 8.97 13.53 10.65
C SER A 5 7.80 14.47 10.95
N GLY A 6 7.00 14.81 9.94
CA GLY A 6 5.78 15.63 10.09
C GLY A 6 4.48 14.82 10.17
N LEU A 7 4.54 13.47 10.06
CA LEU A 7 3.37 12.60 10.07
C LEU A 7 3.03 12.10 11.47
N GLU A 8 2.89 13.00 12.44
CA GLU A 8 2.50 12.61 13.80
C GLU A 8 0.97 12.65 13.96
N GLY A 9 0.45 11.73 14.78
CA GLY A 9 -0.93 11.78 15.29
C GLY A 9 -1.89 10.73 14.77
N HIS A 10 -1.48 9.79 13.92
CA HIS A 10 -2.33 8.68 13.50
C HIS A 10 -1.74 7.31 13.91
N PRO A 11 -2.51 6.44 14.59
CA PRO A 11 -2.01 5.14 15.09
C PRO A 11 -1.59 4.18 13.97
N GLY A 12 -2.13 4.32 12.75
CA GLY A 12 -1.79 3.53 11.58
C GLY A 12 -0.58 4.04 10.79
N VAL A 13 0.17 5.02 11.33
CA VAL A 13 1.40 5.56 10.74
C VAL A 13 2.55 5.35 11.71
N ALA A 14 3.63 4.70 11.27
CA ALA A 14 4.80 4.43 12.09
C ALA A 14 5.43 5.74 12.59
N LYS A 15 5.62 5.83 13.90
CA LYS A 15 6.22 7.00 14.50
C LYS A 15 7.69 7.14 14.09
N PHE A 16 8.06 8.30 13.61
CA PHE A 16 9.46 8.65 13.42
C PHE A 16 10.08 9.09 14.74
N ILE A 17 11.11 8.38 15.23
CA ILE A 17 11.84 8.74 16.45
C ILE A 17 13.03 9.62 16.10
N GLY A 18 13.73 9.31 15.01
CA GLY A 18 14.92 10.04 14.62
C GLY A 18 15.73 9.31 13.56
N PHE A 19 16.94 9.77 13.36
CA PHE A 19 17.90 9.12 12.48
C PHE A 19 19.30 9.15 13.10
N CYS A 20 20.15 8.19 12.69
CA CYS A 20 21.56 8.17 12.97
C CYS A 20 22.31 8.10 11.63
N ALA A 21 23.40 8.84 11.48
CA ALA A 21 24.22 8.84 10.28
C ALA A 21 25.68 8.62 10.62
N ASP A 22 26.30 7.66 9.92
CA ASP A 22 27.73 7.43 9.92
C ASP A 22 28.30 7.89 8.58
N PHE A 23 28.95 9.05 8.58
CA PHE A 23 29.49 9.65 7.37
C PHE A 23 30.78 8.95 6.90
N GLU A 24 31.48 8.26 7.78
CA GLU A 24 32.71 7.56 7.44
C GLU A 24 32.41 6.30 6.62
N HIS A 25 31.31 5.58 6.94
CA HIS A 25 30.87 4.38 6.25
C HIS A 25 29.74 4.65 5.24
N ALA A 26 29.32 5.92 5.06
CA ALA A 26 28.19 6.30 4.20
C ALA A 26 26.89 5.56 4.55
N GLU A 27 26.63 5.31 5.83
CA GLU A 27 25.45 4.65 6.34
C GLU A 27 24.52 5.62 7.06
N ALA A 28 23.22 5.39 6.96
CA ALA A 28 22.21 6.12 7.71
C ALA A 28 21.08 5.17 8.12
N TRP A 29 20.64 5.31 9.37
CA TRP A 29 19.55 4.53 9.94
C TRP A 29 18.38 5.44 10.30
N LEU A 30 17.18 5.07 9.90
CA LEU A 30 15.93 5.68 10.37
C LEU A 30 15.43 4.86 11.55
N ILE A 31 15.04 5.55 12.62
CA ILE A 31 14.67 4.91 13.88
C ILE A 31 13.16 5.10 14.09
N SER A 32 12.46 3.97 14.30
CA SER A 32 11.05 3.89 14.64
C SER A 32 10.84 2.87 15.77
N PRO A 33 9.67 2.84 16.44
CA PRO A 33 9.33 1.78 17.37
C PRO A 33 9.44 0.40 16.71
N TRP A 34 9.83 -0.59 17.49
CA TRP A 34 9.84 -1.98 17.05
C TRP A 34 8.43 -2.56 17.06
N GLU A 35 7.98 -3.08 15.92
CA GLU A 35 6.69 -3.77 15.81
C GLU A 35 6.90 -5.28 15.86
N PRO A 36 6.36 -5.97 16.89
CA PRO A 36 6.81 -7.34 17.25
C PRO A 36 6.40 -8.40 16.25
N TYR A 37 5.39 -8.14 15.43
CA TYR A 37 4.84 -9.13 14.50
C TYR A 37 5.38 -8.98 13.05
N GLY A 38 6.38 -8.13 12.85
CA GLY A 38 6.98 -7.92 11.53
C GLY A 38 6.02 -7.27 10.55
N ASN A 39 6.22 -7.51 9.24
CA ASN A 39 5.34 -6.98 8.22
C ASN A 39 4.10 -7.86 8.00
N VAL A 40 3.07 -7.27 7.38
CA VAL A 40 1.77 -7.94 7.14
C VAL A 40 1.94 -9.23 6.34
N SER A 41 2.86 -9.31 5.36
CA SER A 41 3.11 -10.53 4.59
C SER A 41 3.62 -11.67 5.48
N GLU A 42 4.56 -11.38 6.40
CA GLU A 42 5.08 -12.35 7.37
C GLU A 42 4.01 -12.76 8.37
N PHE A 43 3.26 -11.78 8.87
CA PHE A 43 2.18 -11.99 9.82
C PHE A 43 1.11 -12.94 9.30
N ILE A 44 0.65 -12.76 8.04
CA ILE A 44 -0.38 -13.58 7.41
C ILE A 44 0.13 -14.99 7.15
N ARG A 45 1.37 -15.13 6.64
CA ARG A 45 1.96 -16.45 6.35
C ARG A 45 2.15 -17.31 7.60
N GLY A 46 2.40 -16.68 8.73
CA GLY A 46 2.60 -17.37 10.01
C GLY A 46 1.31 -17.76 10.74
N ARG A 47 0.12 -17.36 10.23
CA ARG A 47 -1.16 -17.49 10.92
C ARG A 47 -2.31 -17.86 9.99
N LYS A 48 -3.28 -18.57 10.53
CA LYS A 48 -4.56 -18.80 9.84
C LYS A 48 -5.56 -17.74 10.31
N LEU A 49 -5.60 -16.62 9.59
CA LEU A 49 -6.54 -15.54 9.87
C LEU A 49 -7.90 -15.82 9.23
N GLU A 50 -8.95 -15.56 10.00
CA GLU A 50 -10.32 -15.54 9.48
C GLU A 50 -10.63 -14.20 8.78
N VAL A 51 -11.74 -14.14 8.04
CA VAL A 51 -12.11 -12.95 7.25
C VAL A 51 -12.22 -11.68 8.09
N PRO A 52 -12.86 -11.68 9.29
CA PRO A 52 -12.93 -10.47 10.11
C PRO A 52 -11.57 -9.91 10.53
N GLU A 53 -10.61 -10.79 10.86
CA GLU A 53 -9.24 -10.38 11.22
C GLU A 53 -8.51 -9.74 10.04
N LYS A 54 -8.68 -10.31 8.84
CA LYS A 54 -8.14 -9.73 7.60
C LYS A 54 -8.76 -8.37 7.29
N LEU A 55 -10.08 -8.25 7.42
CA LEU A 55 -10.80 -7.00 7.21
C LEU A 55 -10.38 -5.92 8.23
N SER A 56 -10.05 -6.30 9.47
CA SER A 56 -9.49 -5.37 10.45
C SER A 56 -8.15 -4.78 9.98
N LEU A 57 -7.25 -5.61 9.45
CA LEU A 57 -5.98 -5.12 8.87
C LEU A 57 -6.22 -4.24 7.64
N VAL A 58 -7.16 -4.61 6.77
CA VAL A 58 -7.54 -3.79 5.61
C VAL A 58 -8.10 -2.44 6.05
N TYR A 59 -8.96 -2.42 7.07
CA TYR A 59 -9.50 -1.19 7.63
C TYR A 59 -8.39 -0.28 8.17
N ASP A 60 -7.45 -0.80 8.95
CA ASP A 60 -6.34 -0.02 9.49
C ASP A 60 -5.53 0.66 8.40
N THR A 61 -5.27 -0.08 7.31
CA THR A 61 -4.49 0.47 6.19
C THR A 61 -5.24 1.56 5.44
N VAL A 62 -6.55 1.43 5.19
CA VAL A 62 -7.31 2.47 4.49
C VAL A 62 -7.57 3.69 5.38
N ASP A 63 -7.70 3.51 6.68
CA ASP A 63 -7.87 4.61 7.63
C ASP A 63 -6.58 5.46 7.68
N ALA A 64 -5.43 4.81 7.80
CA ALA A 64 -4.13 5.49 7.73
C ALA A 64 -3.88 6.17 6.36
N LEU A 65 -4.25 5.50 5.26
CA LEU A 65 -4.13 6.10 3.92
C LEU A 65 -5.02 7.32 3.76
N THR A 66 -6.24 7.26 4.30
CA THR A 66 -7.16 8.41 4.29
C THR A 66 -6.60 9.57 5.09
N PHE A 67 -6.01 9.30 6.26
CA PHE A 67 -5.32 10.33 7.05
C PHE A 67 -4.23 11.02 6.20
N LEU A 68 -3.36 10.28 5.52
CA LEU A 68 -2.30 10.86 4.69
C LEU A 68 -2.86 11.73 3.56
N HIS A 69 -3.90 11.26 2.87
CA HIS A 69 -4.51 11.97 1.75
C HIS A 69 -5.33 13.20 2.17
N GLN A 70 -5.76 13.30 3.43
CA GLN A 70 -6.50 14.43 3.99
C GLN A 70 -5.61 15.50 4.63
N LEU A 71 -4.30 15.28 4.71
CA LEU A 71 -3.36 16.30 5.17
C LEU A 71 -3.36 17.50 4.22
N ASN A 72 -2.88 18.64 4.70
CA ASN A 72 -2.74 19.84 3.88
C ASN A 72 -1.28 20.35 3.95
N PRO A 73 -0.51 20.20 2.87
CA PRO A 73 -0.85 19.52 1.62
C PRO A 73 -0.99 18.00 1.77
N PRO A 74 -1.77 17.33 0.88
CA PRO A 74 -1.90 15.88 0.89
C PRO A 74 -0.58 15.16 0.72
N VAL A 75 -0.41 14.04 1.42
CA VAL A 75 0.78 13.20 1.35
C VAL A 75 0.45 11.91 0.61
N CYS A 76 1.19 11.62 -0.46
CA CYS A 76 1.19 10.32 -1.11
C CYS A 76 2.28 9.44 -0.50
N HIS A 77 1.95 8.19 -0.15
CA HIS A 77 2.91 7.23 0.40
C HIS A 77 3.92 6.78 -0.67
N GLY A 78 3.42 6.41 -1.84
CA GLY A 78 4.20 6.12 -3.04
C GLY A 78 4.88 4.75 -3.09
N ASP A 79 4.81 3.91 -2.03
CA ASP A 79 5.32 2.54 -2.02
C ASP A 79 4.47 1.60 -1.15
N ILE A 80 3.16 1.60 -1.40
CA ILE A 80 2.20 0.74 -0.67
C ILE A 80 2.35 -0.70 -1.12
N LYS A 81 2.65 -1.60 -0.16
CA LYS A 81 2.76 -3.05 -0.31
C LYS A 81 2.81 -3.70 1.07
N SER A 82 2.55 -4.99 1.17
CA SER A 82 2.54 -5.71 2.45
C SER A 82 3.86 -5.66 3.22
N ALA A 83 5.00 -5.54 2.51
CA ALA A 83 6.32 -5.40 3.13
C ALA A 83 6.50 -4.06 3.88
N ASN A 84 5.74 -3.02 3.50
CA ASN A 84 5.79 -1.68 4.08
C ASN A 84 4.61 -1.40 5.05
N VAL A 85 3.94 -2.46 5.49
CA VAL A 85 2.91 -2.41 6.54
C VAL A 85 3.33 -3.34 7.66
N LEU A 86 3.60 -2.79 8.83
CA LEU A 86 3.98 -3.53 10.03
C LEU A 86 2.72 -3.89 10.83
N VAL A 87 2.82 -4.90 11.70
CA VAL A 87 1.75 -5.28 12.64
C VAL A 87 2.24 -5.08 14.06
N ASN A 88 1.55 -4.21 14.80
CA ASN A 88 1.92 -3.88 16.17
C ASN A 88 1.40 -4.92 17.20
N ASP A 89 1.73 -4.73 18.48
CA ASP A 89 1.36 -5.59 19.60
C ASP A 89 -0.16 -5.71 19.83
N ASN A 90 -0.94 -4.76 19.33
CA ASN A 90 -2.41 -4.78 19.35
C ASN A 90 -3.03 -5.40 18.09
N TYR A 91 -2.23 -6.08 17.25
CA TYR A 91 -2.64 -6.67 15.97
C TYR A 91 -3.18 -5.65 14.95
N ARG A 92 -2.73 -4.38 15.04
CA ARG A 92 -3.14 -3.31 14.13
C ARG A 92 -2.08 -3.09 13.07
N ALA A 93 -2.53 -2.81 11.84
CA ALA A 93 -1.64 -2.52 10.74
C ALA A 93 -1.12 -1.06 10.79
N VAL A 94 0.17 -0.88 10.53
CA VAL A 94 0.87 0.40 10.64
C VAL A 94 1.74 0.61 9.40
N PHE A 95 1.49 1.66 8.63
CA PHE A 95 2.35 2.03 7.50
C PHE A 95 3.74 2.47 7.95
N CYS A 96 4.77 1.98 7.25
CA CYS A 96 6.16 2.36 7.43
C CYS A 96 6.82 2.62 6.07
N ASP A 97 8.10 2.99 6.08
CA ASP A 97 8.90 3.27 4.89
C ASP A 97 8.34 4.41 4.00
N PHE A 98 8.40 5.62 4.54
CA PHE A 98 8.03 6.85 3.83
C PHE A 98 9.17 7.39 2.93
N GLY A 99 10.09 6.52 2.50
CA GLY A 99 11.24 6.90 1.67
C GLY A 99 10.87 7.45 0.30
N LEU A 100 9.70 7.08 -0.22
CA LEU A 100 9.14 7.58 -1.47
C LEU A 100 7.96 8.54 -1.27
N ALA A 101 7.60 8.85 -0.03
CA ALA A 101 6.48 9.74 0.28
C ALA A 101 6.75 11.18 -0.20
N ARG A 102 5.71 11.82 -0.74
CA ARG A 102 5.78 13.19 -1.31
C ARG A 102 4.56 14.00 -0.93
N LEU A 103 4.78 15.30 -0.77
CA LEU A 103 3.71 16.29 -0.72
C LEU A 103 3.17 16.51 -2.13
N TYR A 104 1.87 16.65 -2.27
CA TYR A 104 1.20 16.82 -3.58
C TYR A 104 1.66 18.09 -4.33
N GLU A 105 2.14 19.11 -3.61
CA GLU A 105 2.62 20.37 -4.20
C GLU A 105 4.02 20.26 -4.85
N ASP A 106 4.77 19.18 -4.58
CA ASP A 106 6.08 18.93 -5.18
C ASP A 106 5.95 18.42 -6.64
N SER A 107 5.17 19.15 -7.47
CA SER A 107 4.98 18.88 -8.90
C SER A 107 6.23 19.17 -9.77
N GLY A 108 7.38 19.30 -9.15
CA GLY A 108 8.69 19.39 -9.79
C GLY A 108 9.29 18.01 -10.00
N PHE A 109 9.11 17.44 -11.18
CA PHE A 109 9.93 16.39 -11.79
C PHE A 109 10.52 15.34 -10.83
N GLY A 110 9.68 14.54 -10.24
CA GLY A 110 10.12 13.28 -9.66
C GLY A 110 10.17 12.20 -10.72
N ARG A 111 11.12 12.29 -11.68
CA ARG A 111 11.50 11.12 -12.45
C ARG A 111 11.73 9.96 -11.51
N LEU A 112 11.24 8.78 -11.87
CA LEU A 112 11.69 7.50 -11.34
C LEU A 112 13.18 7.29 -11.72
N GLU A 113 14.01 8.28 -11.35
CA GLU A 113 15.44 8.16 -11.45
C GLU A 113 15.95 7.40 -10.24
N THR A 114 15.75 6.09 -10.31
CA THR A 114 16.76 5.22 -9.76
C THR A 114 17.71 4.93 -10.91
N SER A 115 18.97 5.31 -10.75
CA SER A 115 20.10 4.91 -11.60
C SER A 115 20.23 3.38 -11.76
N THR A 116 19.25 2.59 -11.34
CA THR A 116 19.24 1.13 -11.31
C THR A 116 17.89 0.49 -11.65
N GLY A 117 16.95 1.21 -12.32
CA GLY A 117 15.65 0.64 -12.73
C GLY A 117 14.65 0.47 -11.58
N PHE A 118 13.41 0.10 -11.92
CA PHE A 118 12.36 -0.27 -10.98
C PHE A 118 12.80 -1.44 -10.09
N LYS A 119 13.38 -1.19 -8.93
CA LYS A 119 13.71 -2.24 -7.97
C LYS A 119 12.54 -2.46 -7.01
N GLY A 120 11.84 -3.55 -7.20
CA GLY A 120 11.04 -4.22 -6.16
C GLY A 120 9.55 -3.90 -6.09
N SER A 121 9.08 -2.74 -6.52
CA SER A 121 7.69 -2.33 -6.30
C SER A 121 6.82 -2.27 -7.56
N ILE A 122 7.31 -2.77 -8.70
CA ILE A 122 6.61 -2.73 -9.98
C ILE A 122 5.23 -3.42 -9.93
N ARG A 123 5.08 -4.46 -9.13
CA ARG A 123 3.85 -5.24 -8.98
C ARG A 123 2.65 -4.42 -8.46
N TRP A 124 2.93 -3.36 -7.72
CA TRP A 124 1.93 -2.47 -7.12
C TRP A 124 1.77 -1.16 -7.90
N CYS A 125 2.61 -0.97 -8.94
CA CYS A 125 2.57 0.25 -9.75
C CYS A 125 1.29 0.32 -10.58
N SER A 126 0.71 1.51 -10.60
CA SER A 126 -0.37 1.85 -11.52
C SER A 126 0.15 2.15 -12.93
N PRO A 127 -0.69 2.01 -13.99
CA PRO A 127 -0.29 2.23 -15.37
C PRO A 127 0.33 3.61 -15.62
N GLU A 128 -0.23 4.65 -15.02
CA GLU A 128 0.27 6.03 -15.16
C GLU A 128 1.68 6.22 -14.60
N LEU A 129 2.03 5.51 -13.50
CA LEU A 129 3.39 5.58 -12.94
C LEU A 129 4.42 4.90 -13.86
N ILE A 130 4.04 3.80 -14.51
CA ILE A 130 4.90 3.14 -15.51
C ILE A 130 5.12 4.07 -16.71
N ASN A 131 4.12 4.87 -17.08
CA ASN A 131 4.22 5.90 -18.09
C ASN A 131 4.99 7.16 -17.65
N GLY A 132 5.59 7.15 -16.45
CA GLY A 132 6.42 8.25 -15.95
C GLY A 132 5.63 9.44 -15.39
N GLN A 133 4.33 9.27 -15.13
CA GLN A 133 3.54 10.31 -14.48
C GLN A 133 3.86 10.40 -12.97
N PRO A 134 3.60 11.53 -12.33
CA PRO A 134 3.88 11.71 -10.92
C PRO A 134 2.97 10.82 -10.04
N ARG A 135 3.45 10.52 -8.84
CA ARG A 135 2.66 9.85 -7.80
C ARG A 135 1.53 10.75 -7.34
N THR A 136 0.35 10.15 -7.18
CA THR A 136 -0.87 10.83 -6.73
C THR A 136 -1.60 9.97 -5.70
N SER A 137 -2.59 10.54 -5.02
CA SER A 137 -3.48 9.78 -4.16
C SER A 137 -4.18 8.63 -4.90
N SER A 138 -4.50 8.83 -6.19
CA SER A 138 -5.10 7.76 -7.02
C SER A 138 -4.12 6.62 -7.31
N SER A 139 -2.81 6.89 -7.45
CA SER A 139 -1.79 5.84 -7.59
C SER A 139 -1.60 5.05 -6.29
N ASP A 140 -1.74 5.69 -5.12
CA ASP A 140 -1.72 5.01 -3.84
C ASP A 140 -2.96 4.12 -3.66
N VAL A 141 -4.15 4.57 -4.09
CA VAL A 141 -5.39 3.77 -4.05
C VAL A 141 -5.25 2.51 -4.93
N TYR A 142 -4.64 2.62 -6.10
CA TYR A 142 -4.34 1.47 -6.96
C TYR A 142 -3.43 0.45 -6.25
N ALA A 143 -2.33 0.92 -5.66
CA ALA A 143 -1.40 0.08 -4.91
C ALA A 143 -2.05 -0.52 -3.65
N TRP A 144 -2.91 0.24 -2.96
CA TRP A 144 -3.67 -0.24 -1.80
C TRP A 144 -4.60 -1.40 -2.15
N ALA A 145 -5.25 -1.38 -3.30
CA ALA A 145 -6.07 -2.52 -3.72
C ALA A 145 -5.24 -3.81 -3.90
N TRP A 146 -3.99 -3.71 -4.35
CA TRP A 146 -3.07 -4.84 -4.38
C TRP A 146 -2.64 -5.28 -2.97
N LEU A 147 -2.46 -4.35 -2.05
CA LEU A 147 -2.24 -4.68 -0.63
C LEU A 147 -3.45 -5.43 -0.04
N VAL A 148 -4.67 -5.00 -0.35
CA VAL A 148 -5.89 -5.73 0.05
C VAL A 148 -5.90 -7.14 -0.53
N TRP A 149 -5.53 -7.31 -1.81
CA TRP A 149 -5.34 -8.62 -2.42
C TRP A 149 -4.36 -9.48 -1.62
N GLU A 150 -3.17 -8.97 -1.28
CA GLU A 150 -2.18 -9.70 -0.49
C GLU A 150 -2.72 -10.10 0.90
N ILE A 151 -3.45 -9.20 1.59
CA ILE A 151 -4.04 -9.49 2.90
C ILE A 151 -5.11 -10.59 2.80
N MET A 152 -5.98 -10.50 1.81
CA MET A 152 -7.12 -11.42 1.68
C MET A 152 -6.71 -12.79 1.19
N THR A 153 -5.74 -12.88 0.28
CA THR A 153 -5.35 -14.13 -0.41
C THR A 153 -4.06 -14.74 0.12
N GLY A 154 -3.13 -13.91 0.64
CA GLY A 154 -1.75 -14.30 0.94
C GLY A 154 -0.85 -14.38 -0.29
N GLU A 155 -1.33 -13.99 -1.47
CA GLU A 155 -0.61 -14.07 -2.74
C GLU A 155 -0.09 -12.71 -3.19
N LEU A 156 1.08 -12.72 -3.84
CA LEU A 156 1.62 -11.51 -4.45
C LEU A 156 0.83 -11.12 -5.71
N PRO A 157 0.78 -9.82 -6.04
CA PRO A 157 0.26 -9.38 -7.33
C PRO A 157 0.98 -10.09 -8.47
N TYR A 158 0.22 -10.55 -9.48
CA TYR A 158 0.76 -11.27 -10.65
C TYR A 158 1.61 -12.50 -10.27
N GLN A 159 1.16 -13.28 -9.28
CA GLN A 159 1.81 -14.51 -8.82
C GLN A 159 2.23 -15.39 -10.01
N GLY A 160 3.43 -16.02 -9.93
CA GLY A 160 3.97 -16.85 -11.00
C GLY A 160 4.68 -16.07 -12.13
N THR A 161 4.64 -14.74 -12.14
CA THR A 161 5.36 -13.91 -13.09
C THR A 161 6.57 -13.29 -12.40
N SER A 162 7.79 -13.58 -12.87
CA SER A 162 9.03 -13.10 -12.24
C SER A 162 9.72 -11.95 -13.00
N ALA A 163 9.51 -11.86 -14.31
CA ALA A 163 10.17 -10.85 -15.15
C ALA A 163 9.41 -9.52 -15.10
N ASP A 164 10.10 -8.44 -14.77
CA ASP A 164 9.53 -7.10 -14.63
C ASP A 164 8.79 -6.64 -15.90
N TYR A 165 9.37 -6.87 -17.09
CA TYR A 165 8.72 -6.53 -18.35
C TYR A 165 7.37 -7.27 -18.55
N ALA A 166 7.27 -8.53 -18.10
CA ALA A 166 6.04 -9.31 -18.22
C ALA A 166 4.98 -8.82 -17.22
N ILE A 167 5.40 -8.33 -16.06
CA ILE A 167 4.51 -7.67 -15.10
C ILE A 167 3.99 -6.36 -15.69
N MET A 168 4.87 -5.52 -16.28
CA MET A 168 4.46 -4.29 -16.96
C MET A 168 3.41 -4.54 -18.04
N LEU A 169 3.62 -5.55 -18.89
CA LEU A 169 2.64 -5.92 -19.92
C LEU A 169 1.28 -6.24 -19.29
N LYS A 170 1.26 -7.07 -18.25
CA LYS A 170 0.03 -7.42 -17.53
C LYS A 170 -0.69 -6.21 -16.93
N ILE A 171 0.06 -5.24 -16.40
CA ILE A 171 -0.53 -4.01 -15.86
C ILE A 171 -1.25 -3.22 -16.97
N PHE A 172 -0.67 -3.12 -18.16
CA PHE A 172 -1.29 -2.43 -19.30
C PHE A 172 -2.41 -3.23 -19.98
N GLU A 173 -2.26 -4.53 -20.08
CA GLU A 173 -3.30 -5.41 -20.64
C GLU A 173 -4.53 -5.51 -19.73
N GLY A 174 -4.35 -5.15 -18.45
CA GLY A 174 -5.40 -5.13 -17.44
C GLY A 174 -5.94 -6.51 -17.05
N PRO A 175 -5.19 -7.64 -17.16
CA PRO A 175 -5.68 -8.90 -16.63
C PRO A 175 -5.69 -8.80 -15.10
N ARG A 176 -6.88 -8.59 -14.57
CA ARG A 176 -7.15 -8.65 -13.13
C ARG A 176 -7.14 -10.11 -12.71
N PRO A 177 -6.74 -10.43 -11.47
CA PRO A 177 -6.85 -11.80 -10.99
C PRO A 177 -8.26 -12.31 -11.19
N HIS A 178 -8.42 -13.52 -11.72
CA HIS A 178 -9.72 -14.18 -11.72
C HIS A 178 -9.96 -14.74 -10.33
N ILE A 179 -11.15 -14.51 -9.80
CA ILE A 179 -11.65 -15.25 -8.65
C ILE A 179 -12.15 -16.59 -9.21
N ASP A 180 -11.27 -17.59 -9.27
CA ASP A 180 -11.71 -18.95 -9.46
C ASP A 180 -12.41 -19.39 -8.17
N GLY A 181 -13.50 -20.16 -8.28
CA GLY A 181 -14.40 -20.47 -7.16
C GLY A 181 -13.80 -21.24 -5.97
N GLU A 182 -12.49 -21.46 -5.93
CA GLU A 182 -11.74 -21.96 -4.77
C GLU A 182 -11.27 -20.86 -3.82
N PHE A 183 -11.27 -19.59 -4.26
CA PHE A 183 -10.93 -18.48 -3.38
C PHE A 183 -12.13 -18.11 -2.50
N ARG A 184 -11.93 -18.19 -1.18
CA ARG A 184 -12.90 -17.77 -0.16
C ARG A 184 -13.25 -16.27 -0.18
N LEU A 185 -12.84 -15.52 -1.20
CA LEU A 185 -13.36 -14.19 -1.53
C LEU A 185 -14.82 -14.21 -1.98
N GLY A 186 -15.38 -15.40 -2.31
CA GLY A 186 -16.80 -15.56 -2.56
C GLY A 186 -17.69 -15.07 -1.41
N ASP A 187 -17.17 -15.09 -0.17
CA ASP A 187 -17.85 -14.58 1.01
C ASP A 187 -17.66 -13.05 1.19
N CYS A 188 -16.77 -12.40 0.38
CA CYS A 188 -16.47 -10.98 0.43
C CYS A 188 -16.52 -10.31 -0.97
N LEU A 189 -17.59 -10.57 -1.70
CA LEU A 189 -17.78 -10.04 -3.06
C LEU A 189 -17.64 -8.51 -3.12
N GLN A 190 -18.11 -7.79 -2.08
CA GLN A 190 -18.01 -6.35 -2.00
C GLN A 190 -16.54 -5.84 -1.89
N VAL A 191 -15.66 -6.61 -1.22
CA VAL A 191 -14.22 -6.28 -1.19
C VAL A 191 -13.63 -6.41 -2.58
N TRP A 192 -14.01 -7.45 -3.32
CA TRP A 192 -13.59 -7.64 -4.69
C TRP A 192 -14.06 -6.52 -5.62
N GLU A 193 -15.33 -6.16 -5.55
CA GLU A 193 -15.89 -5.06 -6.32
C GLU A 193 -15.16 -3.74 -6.04
N LEU A 194 -14.83 -3.48 -4.76
CA LEU A 194 -14.06 -2.31 -4.37
C LEU A 194 -12.65 -2.34 -4.97
N MET A 195 -11.91 -3.45 -4.84
CA MET A 195 -10.58 -3.59 -5.43
C MET A 195 -10.61 -3.38 -6.94
N THR A 196 -11.61 -3.93 -7.61
CA THR A 196 -11.80 -3.80 -9.06
C THR A 196 -11.92 -2.33 -9.47
N ARG A 197 -12.69 -1.53 -8.74
CA ARG A 197 -12.82 -0.09 -8.97
C ARG A 197 -11.53 0.67 -8.68
N CYS A 198 -10.74 0.25 -7.68
CA CYS A 198 -9.45 0.86 -7.39
C CYS A 198 -8.41 0.60 -8.50
N TRP A 199 -8.58 -0.47 -9.28
CA TRP A 199 -7.71 -0.81 -10.41
C TRP A 199 -8.18 -0.22 -11.75
N GLU A 200 -9.11 0.74 -11.77
CA GLU A 200 -9.46 1.40 -13.02
C GLU A 200 -8.22 2.03 -13.69
N ALA A 201 -8.16 1.91 -15.02
CA ALA A 201 -7.00 2.41 -15.78
C ALA A 201 -6.87 3.93 -15.68
N THR A 202 -8.01 4.62 -15.69
CA THR A 202 -8.11 6.08 -15.56
C THR A 202 -8.05 6.46 -14.08
N PRO A 203 -7.03 7.21 -13.61
CA PRO A 203 -6.88 7.55 -12.19
C PRO A 203 -8.08 8.27 -11.58
N GLU A 204 -8.78 9.10 -12.36
CA GLU A 204 -9.94 9.89 -11.94
C GLU A 204 -11.21 9.05 -11.73
N GLU A 205 -11.26 7.84 -12.30
CA GLU A 205 -12.37 6.89 -12.13
C GLU A 205 -12.23 6.04 -10.87
N ARG A 206 -11.05 6.02 -10.25
CA ARG A 206 -10.80 5.31 -9.00
C ARG A 206 -11.50 5.99 -7.83
N PRO A 207 -12.03 5.25 -6.85
CA PRO A 207 -12.55 5.84 -5.62
C PRO A 207 -11.43 6.55 -4.86
N THR A 208 -11.79 7.56 -4.06
CA THR A 208 -10.85 8.16 -3.10
C THR A 208 -10.60 7.21 -1.92
N SER A 209 -9.51 7.41 -1.18
CA SER A 209 -9.23 6.63 0.04
C SER A 209 -10.37 6.74 1.07
N ASP A 210 -11.03 7.91 1.18
CA ASP A 210 -12.18 8.11 2.06
C ASP A 210 -13.40 7.30 1.63
N MET A 211 -13.67 7.21 0.32
CA MET A 211 -14.72 6.31 -0.21
C MET A 211 -14.39 4.84 0.06
N CYS A 212 -13.13 4.44 -0.09
CA CYS A 212 -12.67 3.09 0.23
C CYS A 212 -12.84 2.81 1.74
N ARG A 213 -12.44 3.74 2.59
CA ARG A 213 -12.60 3.62 4.05
C ARG A 213 -14.06 3.44 4.43
N THR A 214 -14.96 4.25 3.85
CA THR A 214 -16.40 4.15 4.09
C THR A 214 -16.94 2.76 3.72
N ALA A 215 -16.54 2.23 2.56
CA ALA A 215 -16.96 0.91 2.10
C ALA A 215 -16.45 -0.20 3.03
N ILE A 216 -15.18 -0.17 3.44
CA ILE A 216 -14.60 -1.17 4.34
C ILE A 216 -15.22 -1.07 5.73
N THR A 217 -15.48 0.14 6.26
CA THR A 217 -16.15 0.32 7.54
C THR A 217 -17.50 -0.41 7.57
N PHE A 218 -18.28 -0.27 6.49
CA PHE A 218 -19.56 -0.96 6.37
C PHE A 218 -19.40 -2.49 6.43
N LEU A 219 -18.40 -3.04 5.75
CA LEU A 219 -18.13 -4.49 5.74
C LEU A 219 -17.67 -5.01 7.10
N VAL A 220 -16.80 -4.27 7.80
CA VAL A 220 -16.35 -4.63 9.15
C VAL A 220 -17.52 -4.65 10.15
N CYS A 221 -18.50 -3.76 9.99
CA CYS A 221 -19.70 -3.74 10.86
C CYS A 221 -20.68 -4.89 10.59
N LEU A 222 -20.56 -5.58 9.45
CA LEU A 222 -21.43 -6.73 9.11
C LEU A 222 -20.85 -8.08 9.56
N CYS A 223 -19.58 -8.14 9.90
CA CYS A 223 -18.86 -9.33 10.39
C CYS A 223 -18.83 -9.38 11.91
#